data_f248a6f76a30c38e0f507450ea94e360
#
_entry.id   f248a6f76a30c38e0f507450ea94e360
#
_cell.length_a   1.000
_cell.length_b   1.000
_cell.length_c   1.000
_cell.angle_alpha   90.00
_cell.angle_beta   90.00
_cell.angle_gamma   90.00
#
_symmetry.space_group_name_H-M   'P 1'
#
loop_
_entity.id
_entity.type
_entity.pdbx_description
1 polymer ?
#
loop_
_entity_poly.entity_id
_entity_poly.type
_entity_poly.pdbx_seq_one_letter_code
_entity_poly.pdbx_strand_id
1 'polypeptide(L)'
;MNVPQPNQFQLTTPILSSQPFTEQFPRGNYTGTKPVVLLIIDGWGIGPNNAGNAIALAKTPNMDRYWLSFPHTQLAASGEAVGLPHGEDGNTETGHLNIGAGSIVFQDLPRINMSIADGTFNQNQAFMNAFAHVQKHNSTLHVMGLIGAGGVHSNIEHLYALLNTCKNYGITNVFIHGFTDGRDSPPTSGITYVQQIMAHCQQIGVGKVASLMGRYYAMDRDKRWDRIEKAYNALTLGMGSCTTDPIAAMQQQYDANITDEFIEPLLICEPDGTQRLIRDNDAVIFFNYRVDRPRELTKAFVLPNFEQGVVSEGFDPYSIKYEKTHLNPDEAVASPTFTRQKKIGNLYFTTMTRYEENLPVDVAFPPQFVRNPICKVFSQYGLRQLRISETEKERFVTYYMNGQQEVMYPGEDRVIVPSKGAKSYDQIPEMSTREIGEEILKRVEQDLYDVIICNIANADMVGHTGNLQATIQACEVIDQTVGEITKAVFHKGGMVFITADHGNAEEL
;
A
#
# COMPACT_ATOMS: atom_id res chain seq x y z
N MET A 1 -0.44 23.69 -33.73
CA MET A 1 -1.64 23.42 -32.92
C MET A 1 -1.19 23.43 -31.46
N ASN A 2 -1.65 24.46 -30.73
CA ASN A 2 -1.24 24.70 -29.35
C ASN A 2 -1.89 23.65 -28.40
N VAL A 3 -1.11 22.90 -27.71
CA VAL A 3 -1.54 22.05 -26.59
C VAL A 3 -1.71 22.98 -25.37
N PRO A 4 -2.87 23.01 -24.69
CA PRO A 4 -3.02 23.80 -23.47
C PRO A 4 -2.20 23.21 -22.33
N GLN A 5 -1.43 24.04 -21.65
CA GLN A 5 -0.73 23.73 -20.42
C GLN A 5 -1.75 23.40 -19.29
N PRO A 6 -1.47 22.43 -18.40
CA PRO A 6 -2.35 22.15 -17.27
C PRO A 6 -2.31 23.31 -16.26
N ASN A 7 -3.48 23.85 -15.96
CA ASN A 7 -3.67 24.86 -14.93
C ASN A 7 -3.20 24.32 -13.57
N GLN A 8 -2.35 25.09 -12.91
CA GLN A 8 -1.99 24.92 -11.50
C GLN A 8 -3.24 25.15 -10.65
N PHE A 9 -3.83 24.06 -10.12
CA PHE A 9 -4.83 24.16 -9.07
C PHE A 9 -4.13 24.37 -7.74
N GLN A 10 -4.29 25.54 -7.16
CA GLN A 10 -3.89 25.82 -5.78
C GLN A 10 -4.73 24.94 -4.85
N LEU A 11 -4.05 24.13 -4.03
CA LEU A 11 -4.63 23.40 -2.92
C LEU A 11 -5.09 24.41 -1.86
N THR A 12 -6.37 24.74 -1.87
CA THR A 12 -6.99 25.43 -0.73
C THR A 12 -7.57 24.37 0.21
N THR A 13 -7.10 24.38 1.43
CA THR A 13 -7.68 23.65 2.57
C THR A 13 -9.20 23.82 2.58
N PRO A 14 -10.01 22.77 2.70
CA PRO A 14 -11.46 22.94 2.79
C PRO A 14 -11.81 23.53 4.14
N ILE A 15 -12.00 24.85 4.18
CA ILE A 15 -12.73 25.51 5.24
C ILE A 15 -14.16 25.00 5.11
N LEU A 16 -14.76 24.55 6.22
CA LEU A 16 -16.17 24.26 6.38
C LEU A 16 -17.01 25.43 5.78
N SER A 17 -17.27 25.39 4.48
CA SER A 17 -18.19 26.31 3.88
C SER A 17 -19.60 25.80 4.15
N SER A 18 -20.38 26.61 4.82
CA SER A 18 -21.79 26.36 5.14
C SER A 18 -22.72 26.31 3.92
N GLN A 19 -22.18 26.38 2.71
CA GLN A 19 -22.94 26.29 1.46
C GLN A 19 -22.39 25.20 0.54
N PRO A 20 -23.25 24.32 0.04
CA PRO A 20 -22.82 23.23 -0.87
C PRO A 20 -22.29 23.79 -2.19
N PHE A 21 -21.12 23.32 -2.59
CA PHE A 21 -20.48 23.65 -3.86
C PHE A 21 -21.34 23.24 -5.08
N THR A 22 -22.28 22.32 -4.88
CA THR A 22 -23.19 21.75 -5.88
C THR A 22 -24.22 22.73 -6.44
N GLU A 23 -24.50 23.88 -5.81
CA GLU A 23 -25.45 24.85 -6.38
C GLU A 23 -25.02 25.39 -7.74
N GLN A 24 -23.72 25.36 -8.04
CA GLN A 24 -23.16 25.80 -9.32
C GLN A 24 -23.06 24.69 -10.37
N PHE A 25 -23.26 23.41 -9.99
CA PHE A 25 -23.17 22.29 -10.90
C PHE A 25 -24.55 21.96 -11.50
N PRO A 26 -24.74 22.10 -12.83
CA PRO A 26 -26.03 21.82 -13.43
C PRO A 26 -26.41 20.34 -13.25
N ARG A 27 -27.58 20.10 -12.66
CA ARG A 27 -28.11 18.75 -12.49
C ARG A 27 -28.35 18.09 -13.84
N GLY A 28 -27.84 16.87 -14.02
CA GLY A 28 -28.14 16.07 -15.22
C GLY A 28 -29.63 15.68 -15.30
N ASN A 29 -30.07 15.27 -16.48
CA ASN A 29 -31.46 14.85 -16.74
C ASN A 29 -31.76 13.42 -16.21
N TYR A 30 -31.13 12.98 -15.11
CA TYR A 30 -31.38 11.69 -14.52
C TYR A 30 -32.78 11.63 -13.88
N THR A 31 -33.61 10.71 -14.37
CA THR A 31 -35.00 10.51 -13.91
C THR A 31 -35.20 9.23 -13.11
N GLY A 32 -34.11 8.52 -12.77
CA GLY A 32 -34.18 7.29 -11.98
C GLY A 32 -34.45 7.55 -10.50
N THR A 33 -34.43 6.47 -9.72
CA THR A 33 -34.64 6.49 -8.27
C THR A 33 -33.57 7.34 -7.57
N LYS A 34 -33.99 8.25 -6.70
CA LYS A 34 -33.11 9.10 -5.88
C LYS A 34 -33.82 9.60 -4.62
N PRO A 35 -33.03 9.88 -3.53
CA PRO A 35 -31.60 9.65 -3.48
C PRO A 35 -31.25 8.17 -3.44
N VAL A 36 -30.07 7.81 -3.95
CA VAL A 36 -29.45 6.52 -3.70
C VAL A 36 -28.42 6.68 -2.62
N VAL A 37 -28.53 5.93 -1.53
CA VAL A 37 -27.62 6.03 -0.38
C VAL A 37 -26.86 4.72 -0.24
N LEU A 38 -25.53 4.79 -0.25
CA LEU A 38 -24.62 3.69 0.07
C LEU A 38 -24.08 3.90 1.48
N LEU A 39 -24.46 3.03 2.40
CA LEU A 39 -23.95 2.99 3.77
C LEU A 39 -22.90 1.89 3.85
N ILE A 40 -21.67 2.28 4.13
CA ILE A 40 -20.55 1.37 4.36
C ILE A 40 -20.35 1.31 5.87
N ILE A 41 -20.73 0.19 6.46
CA ILE A 41 -20.56 -0.05 7.88
C ILE A 41 -19.19 -0.69 8.09
N ASP A 42 -18.24 0.13 8.48
CA ASP A 42 -16.83 -0.26 8.60
C ASP A 42 -16.67 -1.37 9.66
N GLY A 43 -16.05 -2.50 9.28
CA GLY A 43 -15.83 -3.62 10.16
C GLY A 43 -17.06 -4.46 10.53
N TRP A 44 -18.17 -4.35 9.77
CA TRP A 44 -19.39 -5.13 10.01
C TRP A 44 -19.36 -6.42 9.17
N GLY A 45 -18.71 -7.46 9.68
CA GLY A 45 -18.62 -8.75 9.01
C GLY A 45 -19.76 -9.71 9.33
N ILE A 46 -19.70 -10.89 8.72
CA ILE A 46 -20.61 -12.00 8.97
C ILE A 46 -19.78 -13.14 9.57
N GLY A 47 -20.00 -13.45 10.82
CA GLY A 47 -19.30 -14.49 11.57
C GLY A 47 -20.23 -15.46 12.28
N PRO A 48 -19.68 -16.51 12.89
CA PRO A 48 -20.45 -17.47 13.68
C PRO A 48 -21.09 -16.80 14.91
N ASN A 49 -22.25 -17.28 15.31
CA ASN A 49 -22.89 -16.80 16.52
C ASN A 49 -22.20 -17.42 17.75
N ASN A 50 -21.25 -16.69 18.31
CA ASN A 50 -20.46 -17.09 19.47
C ASN A 50 -20.25 -15.93 20.45
N ALA A 51 -19.55 -16.18 21.54
CA ALA A 51 -19.34 -15.17 22.61
C ALA A 51 -18.42 -14.01 22.22
N GLY A 52 -17.66 -14.11 21.12
CA GLY A 52 -16.81 -13.06 20.57
C GLY A 52 -17.47 -12.24 19.47
N ASN A 53 -18.67 -12.58 19.04
CA ASN A 53 -19.36 -11.87 17.95
C ASN A 53 -20.24 -10.74 18.52
N ALA A 54 -19.73 -9.51 18.52
CA ALA A 54 -20.45 -8.35 19.06
C ALA A 54 -21.73 -8.04 18.26
N ILE A 55 -21.74 -8.27 16.94
CA ILE A 55 -22.90 -8.06 16.08
C ILE A 55 -24.04 -9.01 16.46
N ALA A 56 -23.70 -10.31 16.63
CA ALA A 56 -24.69 -11.32 17.01
C ALA A 56 -25.26 -11.13 18.44
N LEU A 57 -24.48 -10.48 19.33
CA LEU A 57 -24.87 -10.20 20.70
C LEU A 57 -25.61 -8.87 20.85
N ALA A 58 -25.49 -7.96 19.91
CA ALA A 58 -26.14 -6.65 19.90
C ALA A 58 -27.61 -6.75 19.52
N LYS A 59 -28.42 -5.77 19.99
CA LYS A 59 -29.81 -5.62 19.57
C LYS A 59 -29.89 -4.80 18.30
N THR A 60 -30.05 -5.47 17.18
CA THR A 60 -30.01 -4.89 15.82
C THR A 60 -31.31 -5.09 15.06
N PRO A 61 -32.48 -4.65 15.58
CA PRO A 61 -33.79 -4.98 15.00
C PRO A 61 -34.01 -4.42 13.59
N ASN A 62 -33.35 -3.34 13.20
CA ASN A 62 -33.45 -2.80 11.85
C ASN A 62 -32.65 -3.65 10.87
N MET A 63 -31.38 -3.98 11.18
CA MET A 63 -30.52 -4.82 10.35
C MET A 63 -31.11 -6.23 10.22
N ASP A 64 -31.61 -6.81 11.32
CA ASP A 64 -32.28 -8.11 11.32
C ASP A 64 -33.49 -8.12 10.37
N ARG A 65 -34.33 -7.06 10.45
CA ARG A 65 -35.46 -6.91 9.54
C ARG A 65 -35.03 -6.76 8.09
N TYR A 66 -33.97 -6.00 7.81
CA TYR A 66 -33.49 -5.80 6.45
C TYR A 66 -32.94 -7.10 5.87
N TRP A 67 -32.18 -7.85 6.66
CA TRP A 67 -31.69 -9.16 6.26
C TRP A 67 -32.81 -10.14 5.92
N LEU A 68 -33.89 -10.16 6.71
CA LEU A 68 -35.02 -11.07 6.48
C LEU A 68 -35.95 -10.63 5.35
N SER A 69 -36.05 -9.33 5.05
CA SER A 69 -37.12 -8.79 4.20
C SER A 69 -36.66 -8.21 2.87
N PHE A 70 -35.39 -7.97 2.69
CA PHE A 70 -34.83 -7.37 1.46
C PHE A 70 -33.82 -8.28 0.77
N PRO A 71 -33.62 -8.10 -0.55
CA PRO A 71 -32.59 -8.83 -1.27
C PRO A 71 -31.21 -8.58 -0.64
N HIS A 72 -30.47 -9.65 -0.41
CA HIS A 72 -29.12 -9.59 0.14
C HIS A 72 -28.22 -10.67 -0.46
N THR A 73 -26.91 -10.47 -0.33
CA THR A 73 -25.87 -11.42 -0.75
C THR A 73 -24.66 -11.28 0.17
N GLN A 74 -23.71 -12.19 0.02
CA GLN A 74 -22.45 -12.14 0.75
C GLN A 74 -21.32 -11.87 -0.21
N LEU A 75 -20.35 -11.08 0.23
CA LEU A 75 -19.12 -10.77 -0.50
C LEU A 75 -17.94 -11.25 0.34
N ALA A 76 -16.94 -11.84 -0.31
CA ALA A 76 -15.67 -12.09 0.35
C ALA A 76 -14.99 -10.74 0.64
N ALA A 77 -14.42 -10.62 1.85
CA ALA A 77 -13.82 -9.37 2.32
C ALA A 77 -12.32 -9.51 2.67
N SER A 78 -11.69 -10.67 2.41
CA SER A 78 -10.29 -10.95 2.76
C SER A 78 -9.57 -11.73 1.66
N GLY A 79 -8.25 -11.75 1.74
CA GLY A 79 -7.37 -12.53 0.88
C GLY A 79 -7.49 -12.18 -0.61
N GLU A 80 -7.18 -13.14 -1.46
CA GLU A 80 -7.12 -12.96 -2.92
C GLU A 80 -8.44 -12.50 -3.55
N ALA A 81 -9.57 -12.82 -2.92
CA ALA A 81 -10.88 -12.41 -3.40
C ALA A 81 -11.09 -10.88 -3.39
N VAL A 82 -10.29 -10.15 -2.63
CA VAL A 82 -10.30 -8.69 -2.56
C VAL A 82 -8.97 -8.07 -3.01
N GLY A 83 -8.06 -8.87 -3.56
CA GLY A 83 -6.77 -8.39 -4.07
C GLY A 83 -5.66 -8.32 -3.03
N LEU A 84 -5.86 -8.92 -1.85
CA LEU A 84 -4.87 -9.09 -0.79
C LEU A 84 -4.12 -10.42 -0.94
N PRO A 85 -2.95 -10.59 -0.31
CA PRO A 85 -2.28 -11.87 -0.20
C PRO A 85 -3.18 -12.96 0.40
N HIS A 86 -2.89 -14.21 0.06
CA HIS A 86 -3.61 -15.36 0.61
C HIS A 86 -3.54 -15.39 2.15
N GLY A 87 -4.70 -15.49 2.79
CA GLY A 87 -4.81 -15.54 4.26
C GLY A 87 -4.63 -14.20 4.97
N GLU A 88 -4.54 -13.08 4.22
CA GLU A 88 -4.51 -11.75 4.81
C GLU A 88 -5.93 -11.24 5.02
N ASP A 89 -6.18 -10.70 6.22
CA ASP A 89 -7.48 -10.14 6.58
C ASP A 89 -7.82 -8.89 5.76
N GLY A 90 -9.11 -8.65 5.54
CA GLY A 90 -9.60 -7.43 4.91
C GLY A 90 -9.25 -6.18 5.71
N ASN A 91 -9.20 -5.06 5.01
CA ASN A 91 -8.94 -3.76 5.64
C ASN A 91 -9.71 -2.64 4.92
N THR A 92 -9.89 -1.52 5.63
CA THR A 92 -10.68 -0.39 5.16
C THR A 92 -10.17 0.17 3.82
N GLU A 93 -8.85 0.20 3.61
CA GLU A 93 -8.23 0.70 2.37
C GLU A 93 -8.69 -0.11 1.15
N THR A 94 -8.49 -1.43 1.23
CA THR A 94 -8.83 -2.36 0.14
C THR A 94 -10.33 -2.41 -0.11
N GLY A 95 -11.15 -2.45 0.95
CA GLY A 95 -12.61 -2.51 0.82
C GLY A 95 -13.16 -1.27 0.10
N HIS A 96 -12.80 -0.07 0.55
CA HIS A 96 -13.25 1.18 -0.08
C HIS A 96 -12.70 1.35 -1.50
N LEU A 97 -11.43 0.96 -1.73
CA LEU A 97 -10.84 1.01 -3.07
C LEU A 97 -11.60 0.12 -4.05
N ASN A 98 -11.93 -1.11 -3.67
CA ASN A 98 -12.65 -2.06 -4.51
C ASN A 98 -14.10 -1.60 -4.77
N ILE A 99 -14.79 -1.08 -3.75
CA ILE A 99 -16.12 -0.48 -3.91
C ILE A 99 -16.06 0.70 -4.89
N GLY A 100 -15.09 1.59 -4.70
CA GLY A 100 -14.88 2.75 -5.57
C GLY A 100 -14.50 2.38 -7.00
N ALA A 101 -13.70 1.34 -7.17
CA ALA A 101 -13.25 0.85 -8.48
C ALA A 101 -14.34 0.04 -9.23
N GLY A 102 -15.28 -0.55 -8.50
CA GLY A 102 -16.23 -1.53 -9.06
C GLY A 102 -15.57 -2.81 -9.57
N SER A 103 -14.35 -3.09 -9.09
CA SER A 103 -13.56 -4.27 -9.44
C SER A 103 -12.48 -4.51 -8.40
N ILE A 104 -11.92 -5.71 -8.39
CA ILE A 104 -10.80 -6.05 -7.50
C ILE A 104 -9.55 -5.28 -7.94
N VAL A 105 -8.94 -4.53 -7.01
CA VAL A 105 -7.65 -3.86 -7.21
C VAL A 105 -6.60 -4.64 -6.43
N PHE A 106 -5.77 -5.38 -7.15
CA PHE A 106 -4.76 -6.23 -6.53
C PHE A 106 -3.61 -5.41 -5.94
N GLN A 107 -3.22 -5.74 -4.70
CA GLN A 107 -1.99 -5.23 -4.10
C GLN A 107 -0.74 -5.76 -4.83
N ASP A 108 0.42 -5.19 -4.55
CA ASP A 108 1.64 -5.48 -5.31
C ASP A 108 2.03 -6.96 -5.27
N LEU A 109 1.99 -7.62 -4.10
CA LEU A 109 2.36 -9.03 -3.99
C LEU A 109 1.48 -9.96 -4.84
N PRO A 110 0.13 -10.00 -4.69
CA PRO A 110 -0.71 -10.84 -5.55
C PRO A 110 -0.62 -10.44 -7.03
N ARG A 111 -0.48 -9.16 -7.35
CA ARG A 111 -0.32 -8.68 -8.73
C ARG A 111 0.96 -9.22 -9.39
N ILE A 112 2.08 -9.21 -8.68
CA ILE A 112 3.34 -9.76 -9.18
C ILE A 112 3.23 -11.28 -9.31
N ASN A 113 2.64 -11.96 -8.30
CA ASN A 113 2.41 -13.41 -8.36
C ASN A 113 1.56 -13.82 -9.56
N MET A 114 0.47 -13.10 -9.84
CA MET A 114 -0.36 -13.33 -11.03
C MET A 114 0.43 -13.15 -12.31
N SER A 115 1.25 -12.10 -12.41
CA SER A 115 2.11 -11.84 -13.56
C SER A 115 3.16 -12.95 -13.78
N ILE A 116 3.64 -13.57 -12.71
CA ILE A 116 4.52 -14.74 -12.79
C ILE A 116 3.73 -15.95 -13.29
N ALA A 117 2.54 -16.18 -12.74
CA ALA A 117 1.70 -17.33 -13.07
C ALA A 117 1.20 -17.31 -14.53
N ASP A 118 0.83 -16.14 -15.05
CA ASP A 118 0.37 -15.97 -16.44
C ASP A 118 1.51 -15.74 -17.46
N GLY A 119 2.74 -15.61 -16.97
CA GLY A 119 3.95 -15.45 -17.81
C GLY A 119 4.23 -14.02 -18.26
N THR A 120 3.38 -13.04 -17.95
CA THR A 120 3.59 -11.63 -18.33
C THR A 120 4.79 -11.00 -17.62
N PHE A 121 5.19 -11.52 -16.46
CA PHE A 121 6.40 -11.15 -15.75
C PHE A 121 7.66 -11.24 -16.65
N ASN A 122 7.74 -12.29 -17.46
CA ASN A 122 8.87 -12.51 -18.38
C ASN A 122 8.92 -11.48 -19.53
N GLN A 123 7.86 -10.73 -19.76
CA GLN A 123 7.74 -9.72 -20.80
C GLN A 123 7.73 -8.30 -20.24
N ASN A 124 8.01 -8.15 -18.94
CA ASN A 124 7.99 -6.85 -18.28
C ASN A 124 9.01 -5.90 -18.93
N GLN A 125 8.53 -4.74 -19.39
CA GLN A 125 9.34 -3.81 -20.19
C GLN A 125 10.54 -3.25 -19.41
N ALA A 126 10.42 -3.00 -18.10
CA ALA A 126 11.51 -2.49 -17.29
C ALA A 126 12.66 -3.52 -17.17
N PHE A 127 12.33 -4.80 -17.05
CA PHE A 127 13.34 -5.86 -17.08
C PHE A 127 14.00 -5.97 -18.48
N MET A 128 13.18 -5.90 -19.54
CA MET A 128 13.71 -5.92 -20.90
C MET A 128 14.67 -4.74 -21.18
N ASN A 129 14.33 -3.57 -20.67
CA ASN A 129 15.19 -2.38 -20.77
C ASN A 129 16.53 -2.58 -20.02
N ALA A 130 16.49 -3.14 -18.80
CA ALA A 130 17.71 -3.48 -18.04
C ALA A 130 18.57 -4.52 -18.77
N PHE A 131 17.94 -5.54 -19.37
CA PHE A 131 18.65 -6.56 -20.16
C PHE A 131 19.29 -5.96 -21.42
N ALA A 132 18.56 -5.12 -22.14
CA ALA A 132 19.09 -4.42 -23.30
C ALA A 132 20.27 -3.51 -22.93
N HIS A 133 20.22 -2.86 -21.76
CA HIS A 133 21.32 -2.03 -21.27
C HIS A 133 22.59 -2.86 -21.04
N VAL A 134 22.52 -3.96 -20.29
CA VAL A 134 23.71 -4.79 -20.02
C VAL A 134 24.25 -5.47 -21.28
N GLN A 135 23.39 -5.88 -22.21
CA GLN A 135 23.81 -6.42 -23.48
C GLN A 135 24.54 -5.38 -24.33
N LYS A 136 24.01 -4.16 -24.43
CA LYS A 136 24.59 -3.04 -25.16
C LYS A 136 25.98 -2.66 -24.63
N HIS A 137 26.17 -2.68 -23.32
CA HIS A 137 27.40 -2.26 -22.69
C HIS A 137 28.36 -3.44 -22.37
N ASN A 138 27.96 -4.67 -22.67
CA ASN A 138 28.67 -5.90 -22.28
C ASN A 138 29.03 -5.87 -20.77
N SER A 139 28.05 -5.52 -19.94
CA SER A 139 28.22 -5.27 -18.54
C SER A 139 27.46 -6.30 -17.66
N THR A 140 27.23 -6.01 -16.42
CA THR A 140 26.70 -6.93 -15.40
C THR A 140 25.30 -6.53 -14.99
N LEU A 141 24.43 -7.51 -14.78
CA LEU A 141 23.16 -7.33 -14.08
C LEU A 141 23.33 -7.68 -12.61
N HIS A 142 22.97 -6.75 -11.75
CA HIS A 142 22.90 -6.94 -10.31
C HIS A 142 21.46 -7.04 -9.86
N VAL A 143 21.12 -8.06 -9.10
CA VAL A 143 19.78 -8.24 -8.51
C VAL A 143 19.92 -8.10 -7.00
N MET A 144 19.25 -7.14 -6.40
CA MET A 144 19.32 -6.93 -4.95
C MET A 144 17.96 -6.94 -4.28
N GLY A 145 17.92 -7.32 -3.02
CA GLY A 145 16.69 -7.28 -2.21
C GLY A 145 16.72 -8.20 -1.00
N LEU A 146 15.65 -8.10 -0.22
CA LEU A 146 15.47 -8.90 0.98
C LEU A 146 15.19 -10.36 0.60
N ILE A 147 15.97 -11.27 1.17
CA ILE A 147 15.81 -12.72 0.98
C ILE A 147 15.12 -13.32 2.20
N GLY A 148 13.98 -13.96 1.97
CA GLY A 148 13.18 -14.58 3.02
C GLY A 148 11.79 -14.97 2.53
N ALA A 149 11.02 -15.62 3.40
CA ALA A 149 9.65 -16.04 3.14
C ALA A 149 8.59 -15.15 3.83
N GLY A 150 9.00 -14.10 4.54
CA GLY A 150 8.10 -13.28 5.35
C GLY A 150 7.02 -12.51 4.56
N GLY A 151 7.20 -12.33 3.25
CA GLY A 151 6.17 -11.76 2.37
C GLY A 151 5.80 -10.30 2.65
N VAL A 152 6.54 -9.60 3.53
CA VAL A 152 6.24 -8.21 3.91
C VAL A 152 6.86 -7.20 2.96
N HIS A 153 8.12 -7.38 2.60
CA HIS A 153 8.88 -6.44 1.77
C HIS A 153 9.24 -7.00 0.39
N SER A 154 9.39 -8.31 0.31
CA SER A 154 9.81 -9.04 -0.87
C SER A 154 9.30 -10.48 -0.80
N ASN A 155 9.46 -11.20 -1.90
CA ASN A 155 9.22 -12.64 -1.93
C ASN A 155 10.37 -13.31 -2.71
N ILE A 156 10.93 -14.39 -2.16
CA ILE A 156 12.03 -15.12 -2.77
C ILE A 156 11.64 -15.75 -4.13
N GLU A 157 10.35 -16.08 -4.31
CA GLU A 157 9.84 -16.58 -5.60
C GLU A 157 9.95 -15.55 -6.72
N HIS A 158 9.86 -14.23 -6.38
CA HIS A 158 10.08 -13.17 -7.35
C HIS A 158 11.54 -13.12 -7.81
N LEU A 159 12.50 -13.40 -6.92
CA LEU A 159 13.90 -13.54 -7.27
C LEU A 159 14.10 -14.73 -8.23
N TYR A 160 13.49 -15.89 -7.92
CA TYR A 160 13.59 -17.06 -8.79
C TYR A 160 12.96 -16.82 -10.17
N ALA A 161 11.80 -16.18 -10.22
CA ALA A 161 11.16 -15.78 -11.47
C ALA A 161 12.06 -14.85 -12.30
N LEU A 162 12.70 -13.87 -11.65
CA LEU A 162 13.61 -12.94 -12.32
C LEU A 162 14.85 -13.65 -12.84
N LEU A 163 15.47 -14.55 -12.08
CA LEU A 163 16.61 -15.36 -12.54
C LEU A 163 16.25 -16.26 -13.72
N ASN A 164 15.07 -16.89 -13.69
CA ASN A 164 14.56 -17.66 -14.82
C ASN A 164 14.32 -16.78 -16.04
N THR A 165 13.83 -15.56 -15.86
CA THR A 165 13.69 -14.57 -16.93
C THR A 165 15.07 -14.21 -17.52
N CYS A 166 16.07 -13.97 -16.68
CA CYS A 166 17.45 -13.74 -17.13
C CYS A 166 17.97 -14.89 -18.01
N LYS A 167 17.75 -16.15 -17.57
CA LYS A 167 18.12 -17.33 -18.35
C LYS A 167 17.43 -17.34 -19.72
N ASN A 168 16.13 -17.10 -19.76
CA ASN A 168 15.32 -17.14 -20.99
C ASN A 168 15.78 -16.10 -22.02
N TYR A 169 16.31 -14.95 -21.55
CA TYR A 169 16.84 -13.89 -22.42
C TYR A 169 18.36 -13.92 -22.61
N GLY A 170 19.03 -14.97 -22.14
CA GLY A 170 20.48 -15.15 -22.31
C GLY A 170 21.33 -14.19 -21.49
N ILE A 171 20.79 -13.62 -20.42
CA ILE A 171 21.54 -12.79 -19.47
C ILE A 171 22.24 -13.71 -18.48
N THR A 172 23.51 -13.96 -18.69
CA THR A 172 24.30 -14.94 -17.91
C THR A 172 25.17 -14.31 -16.82
N ASN A 173 25.58 -13.05 -17.00
CA ASN A 173 26.42 -12.33 -16.05
C ASN A 173 25.52 -11.63 -15.01
N VAL A 174 24.99 -12.42 -14.06
CA VAL A 174 24.03 -11.96 -13.03
C VAL A 174 24.61 -12.19 -11.65
N PHE A 175 24.62 -11.15 -10.81
CA PHE A 175 25.05 -11.21 -9.44
C PHE A 175 23.94 -10.80 -8.46
N ILE A 176 23.84 -11.54 -7.35
CA ILE A 176 22.80 -11.40 -6.36
C ILE A 176 23.40 -10.77 -5.10
N HIS A 177 22.79 -9.68 -4.64
CA HIS A 177 23.08 -9.02 -3.38
C HIS A 177 21.91 -9.24 -2.44
N GLY A 178 22.01 -10.26 -1.57
CA GLY A 178 20.93 -10.66 -0.66
C GLY A 178 20.96 -9.85 0.63
N PHE A 179 19.83 -9.31 1.01
CA PHE A 179 19.64 -8.70 2.33
C PHE A 179 18.95 -9.72 3.23
N THR A 180 19.61 -10.09 4.35
CA THR A 180 19.06 -11.05 5.31
C THR A 180 18.04 -10.39 6.23
N ASP A 181 17.00 -11.13 6.62
CA ASP A 181 15.81 -10.57 7.26
C ASP A 181 15.90 -10.60 8.80
N GLY A 182 15.61 -11.72 9.42
CA GLY A 182 15.62 -11.91 10.86
C GLY A 182 14.57 -11.12 11.65
N ARG A 183 13.61 -10.47 10.97
CA ARG A 183 12.57 -9.65 11.58
C ARG A 183 11.16 -10.08 11.16
N ASP A 184 10.94 -10.23 9.86
CA ASP A 184 9.70 -10.76 9.29
C ASP A 184 9.82 -12.27 9.00
N SER A 185 11.03 -12.82 9.22
CA SER A 185 11.39 -14.23 9.19
C SER A 185 12.16 -14.61 10.47
N PRO A 186 12.26 -15.89 10.84
CA PRO A 186 13.01 -16.31 12.01
C PRO A 186 14.45 -15.79 12.02
N PRO A 187 15.01 -15.43 13.19
CA PRO A 187 16.25 -14.65 13.30
C PRO A 187 17.51 -15.27 12.68
N THR A 188 17.51 -16.57 12.42
CA THR A 188 18.66 -17.32 11.88
C THR A 188 18.29 -18.19 10.69
N SER A 189 17.22 -17.84 9.97
CA SER A 189 16.73 -18.59 8.80
C SER A 189 17.46 -18.26 7.49
N GLY A 190 18.25 -17.18 7.46
CA GLY A 190 18.92 -16.67 6.26
C GLY A 190 19.83 -17.69 5.59
N ILE A 191 20.54 -18.52 6.33
CA ILE A 191 21.36 -19.62 5.79
C ILE A 191 20.53 -20.52 4.87
N THR A 192 19.34 -20.92 5.29
CA THR A 192 18.45 -21.78 4.50
C THR A 192 18.09 -21.12 3.17
N TYR A 193 17.74 -19.83 3.18
CA TYR A 193 17.40 -19.10 1.97
C TYR A 193 18.61 -18.91 1.04
N VAL A 194 19.80 -18.63 1.58
CA VAL A 194 21.03 -18.54 0.79
C VAL A 194 21.36 -19.87 0.13
N GLN A 195 21.22 -21.00 0.86
CA GLN A 195 21.39 -22.35 0.30
C GLN A 195 20.41 -22.61 -0.86
N GLN A 196 19.13 -22.26 -0.66
CA GLN A 196 18.10 -22.41 -1.70
C GLN A 196 18.41 -21.56 -2.96
N ILE A 197 18.83 -20.32 -2.77
CA ILE A 197 19.24 -19.43 -3.88
C ILE A 197 20.42 -20.03 -4.64
N MET A 198 21.45 -20.47 -3.93
CA MET A 198 22.64 -21.10 -4.56
C MET A 198 22.26 -22.36 -5.34
N ALA A 199 21.41 -23.22 -4.76
CA ALA A 199 20.93 -24.43 -5.43
C ALA A 199 20.11 -24.09 -6.68
N HIS A 200 19.22 -23.09 -6.61
CA HIS A 200 18.46 -22.63 -7.77
C HIS A 200 19.36 -22.07 -8.86
N CYS A 201 20.31 -21.21 -8.52
CA CYS A 201 21.31 -20.69 -9.49
C CYS A 201 22.11 -21.80 -10.16
N GLN A 202 22.53 -22.82 -9.41
CA GLN A 202 23.22 -24.00 -9.94
C GLN A 202 22.33 -24.79 -10.91
N GLN A 203 21.07 -25.00 -10.54
CA GLN A 203 20.10 -25.73 -11.37
C GLN A 203 19.82 -25.06 -12.70
N ILE A 204 19.65 -23.73 -12.69
CA ILE A 204 19.33 -22.98 -13.92
C ILE A 204 20.55 -22.54 -14.70
N GLY A 205 21.74 -22.54 -14.11
CA GLY A 205 23.00 -22.11 -14.71
C GLY A 205 23.17 -20.59 -14.81
N VAL A 206 22.38 -19.81 -14.06
CA VAL A 206 22.42 -18.33 -14.06
C VAL A 206 22.35 -17.80 -12.63
N GLY A 207 23.13 -16.75 -12.36
CA GLY A 207 23.19 -16.08 -11.08
C GLY A 207 24.28 -16.62 -10.14
N LYS A 208 24.89 -15.72 -9.39
CA LYS A 208 25.84 -16.03 -8.30
C LYS A 208 25.57 -15.06 -7.15
N VAL A 209 25.58 -15.54 -5.92
CA VAL A 209 25.55 -14.66 -4.74
C VAL A 209 26.88 -13.92 -4.68
N ALA A 210 26.82 -12.59 -4.65
CA ALA A 210 27.98 -11.70 -4.65
C ALA A 210 28.17 -10.99 -3.30
N SER A 211 27.10 -10.71 -2.58
CA SER A 211 27.16 -10.18 -1.21
C SER A 211 25.93 -10.54 -0.39
N LEU A 212 26.12 -10.58 0.92
CA LEU A 212 25.06 -10.74 1.91
C LEU A 212 25.22 -9.67 2.98
N MET A 213 24.13 -9.10 3.49
CA MET A 213 24.15 -8.16 4.62
C MET A 213 22.77 -8.08 5.26
N GLY A 214 22.72 -7.79 6.55
CA GLY A 214 21.48 -7.63 7.27
C GLY A 214 20.66 -6.42 6.79
N ARG A 215 19.35 -6.55 6.84
CA ARG A 215 18.41 -5.47 6.49
C ARG A 215 18.62 -4.20 7.33
N TYR A 216 19.22 -4.32 8.50
CA TYR A 216 19.60 -3.19 9.35
C TYR A 216 20.46 -2.16 8.62
N TYR A 217 21.34 -2.61 7.70
CA TYR A 217 22.21 -1.74 6.91
C TYR A 217 21.57 -1.34 5.57
N ALA A 218 21.01 -2.30 4.84
CA ALA A 218 20.57 -2.07 3.46
C ALA A 218 19.13 -1.54 3.35
N MET A 219 18.36 -1.56 4.44
CA MET A 219 16.93 -1.28 4.42
C MET A 219 16.52 -0.36 5.59
N ASP A 220 17.32 0.63 5.90
CA ASP A 220 16.93 1.71 6.81
C ASP A 220 15.83 2.58 6.18
N ARG A 221 14.98 3.18 7.02
CA ARG A 221 13.91 4.11 6.62
C ARG A 221 13.83 5.35 7.52
N ASP A 222 14.73 5.43 8.51
CA ASP A 222 14.72 6.44 9.57
C ASP A 222 15.85 7.46 9.37
N LYS A 223 16.37 7.55 8.11
CA LYS A 223 17.45 8.47 7.71
C LYS A 223 18.77 8.23 8.47
N ARG A 224 19.02 6.96 8.85
CA ARG A 224 20.30 6.52 9.42
C ARG A 224 21.30 6.29 8.29
N TRP A 225 21.77 7.39 7.73
CA TRP A 225 22.62 7.36 6.54
C TRP A 225 23.96 6.65 6.75
N ASP A 226 24.45 6.56 7.96
CA ASP A 226 25.63 5.75 8.34
C ASP A 226 25.46 4.26 8.02
N ARG A 227 24.25 3.73 8.16
CA ARG A 227 23.91 2.34 7.81
C ARG A 227 23.86 2.16 6.30
N ILE A 228 23.18 3.06 5.61
CA ILE A 228 23.07 3.06 4.14
C ILE A 228 24.45 3.25 3.50
N GLU A 229 25.31 4.11 4.05
CA GLU A 229 26.70 4.28 3.59
C GLU A 229 27.45 2.95 3.64
N LYS A 230 27.33 2.20 4.74
CA LYS A 230 27.99 0.90 4.90
C LYS A 230 27.54 -0.09 3.82
N ALA A 231 26.22 -0.16 3.53
CA ALA A 231 25.68 -0.99 2.49
C ALA A 231 26.14 -0.52 1.08
N TYR A 232 26.07 0.77 0.80
CA TYR A 232 26.50 1.36 -0.47
C TYR A 232 27.98 1.10 -0.74
N ASN A 233 28.84 1.34 0.26
CA ASN A 233 30.30 1.13 0.14
C ASN A 233 30.65 -0.36 -0.04
N ALA A 234 29.91 -1.27 0.59
CA ALA A 234 30.08 -2.70 0.35
C ALA A 234 29.78 -3.08 -1.11
N LEU A 235 28.69 -2.55 -1.65
CA LEU A 235 28.24 -2.85 -3.02
C LEU A 235 29.10 -2.20 -4.12
N THR A 236 29.75 -1.07 -3.84
CA THR A 236 30.46 -0.25 -4.84
C THR A 236 31.97 -0.24 -4.69
N LEU A 237 32.48 -0.36 -3.47
CA LEU A 237 33.91 -0.29 -3.13
C LEU A 237 34.47 -1.60 -2.59
N GLY A 238 33.57 -2.57 -2.26
CA GLY A 238 34.01 -3.84 -1.68
C GLY A 238 34.42 -3.72 -0.22
N MET A 239 33.85 -2.77 0.51
CA MET A 239 34.11 -2.58 1.94
C MET A 239 33.25 -3.54 2.77
N GLY A 240 33.85 -4.66 3.17
CA GLY A 240 33.21 -5.73 3.94
C GLY A 240 34.13 -6.93 4.13
N SER A 241 33.65 -7.91 4.89
CA SER A 241 34.41 -9.16 5.08
C SER A 241 34.32 -10.02 3.82
N CYS A 242 35.47 -10.51 3.35
CA CYS A 242 35.57 -11.35 2.17
C CYS A 242 35.54 -12.83 2.56
N THR A 243 34.71 -13.61 1.91
CA THR A 243 34.61 -15.07 2.10
C THR A 243 34.38 -15.79 0.77
N THR A 244 34.85 -17.00 0.64
CA THR A 244 34.52 -17.92 -0.45
C THR A 244 33.37 -18.85 -0.12
N ASP A 245 33.00 -18.95 1.17
CA ASP A 245 31.92 -19.79 1.68
C ASP A 245 30.91 -18.92 2.48
N PRO A 246 29.80 -18.49 1.85
CA PRO A 246 28.81 -17.67 2.50
C PRO A 246 28.12 -18.39 3.67
N ILE A 247 27.95 -19.72 3.59
CA ILE A 247 27.24 -20.49 4.60
C ILE A 247 28.08 -20.59 5.88
N ALA A 248 29.36 -20.93 5.75
CA ALA A 248 30.29 -20.96 6.89
C ALA A 248 30.43 -19.57 7.53
N ALA A 249 30.50 -18.51 6.72
CA ALA A 249 30.58 -17.15 7.23
C ALA A 249 29.32 -16.70 7.99
N MET A 250 28.13 -17.05 7.49
CA MET A 250 26.87 -16.77 8.21
C MET A 250 26.77 -17.58 9.51
N GLN A 251 27.18 -18.85 9.49
CA GLN A 251 27.19 -19.67 10.70
C GLN A 251 28.10 -19.06 11.79
N GLN A 252 29.26 -18.55 11.42
CA GLN A 252 30.15 -17.84 12.36
C GLN A 252 29.48 -16.60 12.99
N GLN A 253 28.63 -15.86 12.22
CA GLN A 253 27.86 -14.75 12.78
C GLN A 253 26.85 -15.26 13.82
N TYR A 254 26.12 -16.35 13.52
CA TYR A 254 25.17 -16.92 14.46
C TYR A 254 25.84 -17.46 15.73
N ASP A 255 27.01 -18.10 15.59
CA ASP A 255 27.80 -18.58 16.73
C ASP A 255 28.29 -17.42 17.63
N ALA A 256 28.42 -16.22 17.05
CA ALA A 256 28.70 -14.97 17.76
C ALA A 256 27.43 -14.25 18.25
N ASN A 257 26.23 -14.88 18.17
CA ASN A 257 24.94 -14.31 18.52
C ASN A 257 24.51 -13.10 17.65
N ILE A 258 25.04 -12.99 16.43
CA ILE A 258 24.61 -11.99 15.46
C ILE A 258 23.57 -12.66 14.56
N THR A 259 22.32 -12.15 14.61
CA THR A 259 21.20 -12.65 13.83
C THR A 259 21.19 -12.05 12.41
N ASP A 260 20.36 -12.60 11.53
CA ASP A 260 20.19 -12.16 10.13
C ASP A 260 20.05 -10.66 9.98
N GLU A 261 19.28 -10.02 10.85
CA GLU A 261 19.01 -8.57 10.76
C GLU A 261 20.29 -7.75 10.83
N PHE A 262 21.29 -8.19 11.60
CA PHE A 262 22.49 -7.42 11.95
C PHE A 262 23.78 -7.93 11.29
N ILE A 263 23.70 -8.89 10.37
CA ILE A 263 24.87 -9.36 9.63
C ILE A 263 25.55 -8.20 8.92
N GLU A 264 26.82 -7.94 9.28
CA GLU A 264 27.62 -6.94 8.59
C GLU A 264 27.93 -7.37 7.14
N PRO A 265 28.23 -6.44 6.22
CA PRO A 265 28.46 -6.77 4.82
C PRO A 265 29.50 -7.87 4.63
N LEU A 266 29.05 -9.01 4.10
CA LEU A 266 29.84 -10.15 3.66
C LEU A 266 29.92 -10.13 2.15
N LEU A 267 31.13 -10.06 1.60
CA LEU A 267 31.40 -10.12 0.16
C LEU A 267 31.79 -11.55 -0.20
N ILE A 268 31.11 -12.11 -1.21
CA ILE A 268 31.44 -13.45 -1.71
C ILE A 268 32.50 -13.28 -2.79
N CYS A 269 33.74 -13.62 -2.40
CA CYS A 269 34.91 -13.43 -3.23
C CYS A 269 35.25 -14.70 -4.01
N GLU A 270 35.83 -14.55 -5.20
CA GLU A 270 36.44 -15.67 -5.90
C GLU A 270 37.72 -16.10 -5.13
N PRO A 271 38.26 -17.30 -5.37
CA PRO A 271 39.48 -17.77 -4.67
C PRO A 271 40.70 -16.85 -4.85
N ASP A 272 40.75 -16.04 -5.91
CA ASP A 272 41.77 -15.04 -6.15
C ASP A 272 41.53 -13.70 -5.46
N GLY A 273 40.46 -13.59 -4.67
CA GLY A 273 40.05 -12.36 -4.00
C GLY A 273 39.21 -11.41 -4.84
N THR A 274 38.87 -11.78 -6.08
CA THR A 274 38.04 -10.94 -6.95
C THR A 274 36.65 -10.77 -6.36
N GLN A 275 36.20 -9.51 -6.25
CA GLN A 275 34.87 -9.12 -5.78
C GLN A 275 33.96 -8.73 -6.95
N ARG A 276 32.66 -9.05 -6.83
CA ARG A 276 31.65 -8.72 -7.83
C ARG A 276 30.85 -7.50 -7.41
N LEU A 277 31.39 -6.33 -7.73
CA LEU A 277 30.88 -5.02 -7.34
C LEU A 277 30.08 -4.38 -8.47
N ILE A 278 29.16 -3.48 -8.09
CA ILE A 278 28.43 -2.63 -9.03
C ILE A 278 29.39 -1.60 -9.63
N ARG A 279 29.41 -1.51 -10.94
CA ARG A 279 30.35 -0.67 -11.71
C ARG A 279 29.59 0.20 -12.73
N ASP A 280 30.33 1.12 -13.35
CA ASP A 280 29.80 1.94 -14.42
C ASP A 280 29.26 1.07 -15.58
N ASN A 281 28.13 1.50 -16.14
CA ASN A 281 27.36 0.82 -17.18
C ASN A 281 26.66 -0.49 -16.76
N ASP A 282 26.71 -0.88 -15.50
CA ASP A 282 25.93 -2.03 -15.01
C ASP A 282 24.44 -1.70 -14.91
N ALA A 283 23.63 -2.73 -14.72
CA ALA A 283 22.23 -2.56 -14.37
C ALA A 283 21.92 -3.17 -13.00
N VAL A 284 20.99 -2.58 -12.30
CA VAL A 284 20.47 -3.05 -11.01
C VAL A 284 18.98 -3.28 -11.12
N ILE A 285 18.50 -4.41 -10.61
CA ILE A 285 17.07 -4.65 -10.33
C ILE A 285 16.91 -4.87 -8.83
N PHE A 286 16.17 -3.96 -8.16
CA PHE A 286 15.83 -4.07 -6.76
C PHE A 286 14.44 -4.71 -6.64
N PHE A 287 14.38 -5.98 -6.20
CA PHE A 287 13.16 -6.78 -6.29
C PHE A 287 12.21 -6.67 -5.08
N ASN A 288 12.47 -5.81 -4.11
CA ASN A 288 11.50 -5.47 -3.07
C ASN A 288 10.27 -4.78 -3.67
N TYR A 289 9.06 -5.21 -3.28
CA TYR A 289 7.84 -4.55 -3.74
C TYR A 289 7.27 -3.56 -2.72
N ARG A 290 7.54 -3.70 -1.42
CA ARG A 290 7.17 -2.69 -0.43
C ARG A 290 8.14 -1.53 -0.44
N VAL A 291 7.60 -0.31 -0.51
CA VAL A 291 8.33 0.88 -0.94
C VAL A 291 9.14 1.60 0.16
N ASP A 292 8.77 1.44 1.44
CA ASP A 292 9.29 2.27 2.54
C ASP A 292 10.81 2.09 2.77
N ARG A 293 11.30 0.85 2.85
CA ARG A 293 12.69 0.55 3.21
C ARG A 293 13.72 0.54 2.07
N PRO A 294 13.40 0.17 0.81
CA PRO A 294 14.40 0.19 -0.26
C PRO A 294 14.70 1.61 -0.77
N ARG A 295 13.93 2.60 -0.35
CA ARG A 295 13.96 3.98 -0.83
C ARG A 295 15.32 4.66 -0.60
N GLU A 296 15.87 4.55 0.60
CA GLU A 296 17.12 5.26 0.96
C GLU A 296 18.32 4.74 0.19
N LEU A 297 18.51 3.43 0.10
CA LEU A 297 19.59 2.84 -0.68
C LEU A 297 19.43 3.14 -2.18
N THR A 298 18.20 3.11 -2.70
CA THR A 298 17.93 3.52 -4.09
C THR A 298 18.35 4.96 -4.33
N LYS A 299 17.98 5.91 -3.45
CA LYS A 299 18.39 7.32 -3.54
C LYS A 299 19.90 7.47 -3.58
N ALA A 300 20.62 6.71 -2.75
CA ALA A 300 22.08 6.72 -2.73
C ALA A 300 22.68 6.28 -4.08
N PHE A 301 22.05 5.40 -4.84
CA PHE A 301 22.52 5.01 -6.17
C PHE A 301 22.15 6.00 -7.26
N VAL A 302 20.90 6.51 -7.26
CA VAL A 302 20.33 7.15 -8.46
C VAL A 302 20.29 8.67 -8.43
N LEU A 303 20.30 9.31 -7.23
CA LEU A 303 20.20 10.76 -7.18
C LEU A 303 21.56 11.42 -7.52
N PRO A 304 21.59 12.30 -8.52
CA PRO A 304 22.83 12.96 -8.91
C PRO A 304 23.41 13.86 -7.82
N ASN A 305 22.55 14.54 -7.08
CA ASN A 305 22.90 15.50 -6.02
C ASN A 305 22.65 14.96 -4.61
N PHE A 306 22.78 13.65 -4.42
CA PHE A 306 22.51 12.97 -3.15
C PHE A 306 23.21 13.63 -1.95
N GLU A 307 24.45 14.08 -2.11
CA GLU A 307 25.27 14.70 -1.05
C GLU A 307 24.76 16.08 -0.60
N GLN A 308 23.88 16.72 -1.38
CA GLN A 308 23.28 18.00 -1.00
C GLN A 308 22.10 17.86 -0.02
N GLY A 309 21.80 16.62 0.34
CA GLY A 309 20.66 16.26 1.17
C GLY A 309 19.46 15.76 0.36
N VAL A 310 18.63 14.98 1.02
CA VAL A 310 17.46 14.35 0.42
C VAL A 310 16.19 14.90 1.07
N VAL A 311 15.31 15.43 0.24
CA VAL A 311 13.94 15.79 0.60
C VAL A 311 13.05 14.60 0.24
N SER A 312 12.17 14.20 1.13
CA SER A 312 11.12 13.22 0.79
C SER A 312 10.02 13.94 0.03
N GLU A 313 9.81 13.56 -1.22
CA GLU A 313 8.74 14.11 -2.05
C GLU A 313 7.58 13.10 -2.12
N GLY A 314 6.36 13.61 -1.97
CA GLY A 314 5.15 12.85 -2.17
C GLY A 314 4.51 12.25 -0.91
N PHE A 315 3.25 11.87 -1.06
CA PHE A 315 2.47 11.17 -0.05
C PHE A 315 3.01 9.74 0.14
N ASP A 316 3.38 9.40 1.38
CA ASP A 316 3.73 8.04 1.76
C ASP A 316 2.56 7.39 2.52
N PRO A 317 1.79 6.50 1.89
CA PRO A 317 0.66 5.82 2.54
C PRO A 317 1.07 4.99 3.75
N TYR A 318 2.34 4.62 3.88
CA TYR A 318 2.86 3.83 5.01
C TYR A 318 3.38 4.67 6.17
N SER A 319 3.71 5.95 5.95
CA SER A 319 4.23 6.84 7.01
C SER A 319 3.12 7.53 7.80
N ILE A 320 1.91 7.63 7.27
CA ILE A 320 0.82 8.43 7.87
C ILE A 320 0.01 7.66 8.92
N LYS A 321 0.27 6.38 9.13
CA LYS A 321 -0.54 5.57 10.06
C LYS A 321 -0.64 6.10 11.48
N TYR A 322 0.21 7.06 11.92
CA TYR A 322 0.23 7.53 13.32
C TYR A 322 0.67 8.98 13.56
N GLU A 323 0.97 9.79 12.56
CA GLU A 323 1.32 11.19 12.79
C GLU A 323 0.21 12.15 12.34
N LYS A 324 -0.48 12.72 13.32
CA LYS A 324 -1.39 13.87 13.17
C LYS A 324 -0.59 15.15 12.88
N THR A 325 0.21 15.17 11.84
CA THR A 325 0.86 16.40 11.43
C THR A 325 0.45 16.72 9.99
N HIS A 326 -0.38 17.75 9.86
CA HIS A 326 -0.41 18.55 8.65
C HIS A 326 0.99 19.14 8.50
N LEU A 327 1.90 18.40 7.88
CA LEU A 327 3.18 18.94 7.48
C LEU A 327 2.88 20.04 6.48
N ASN A 328 3.19 21.29 6.86
CA ASN A 328 3.24 22.37 5.93
C ASN A 328 4.21 21.98 4.79
N PRO A 329 3.81 22.05 3.52
CA PRO A 329 4.69 21.72 2.39
C PRO A 329 5.98 22.54 2.37
N ASP A 330 6.03 23.64 3.11
CA ASP A 330 7.17 24.58 3.18
C ASP A 330 8.28 24.18 4.16
N GLU A 331 8.16 23.09 4.91
CA GLU A 331 9.16 22.63 5.88
C GLU A 331 9.85 21.30 5.51
N ALA A 332 9.98 20.98 4.23
CA ALA A 332 10.80 19.86 3.79
C ALA A 332 12.30 20.17 4.00
N VAL A 333 12.78 20.06 5.23
CA VAL A 333 14.20 20.22 5.53
C VAL A 333 14.96 19.04 4.94
N ALA A 334 15.91 19.35 4.04
CA ALA A 334 16.80 18.33 3.48
C ALA A 334 17.60 17.65 4.62
N SER A 335 17.48 16.33 4.71
CA SER A 335 18.29 15.56 5.65
C SER A 335 19.70 15.42 5.12
N PRO A 336 20.75 15.76 5.90
CA PRO A 336 22.13 15.57 5.47
C PRO A 336 22.41 14.09 5.25
N THR A 337 23.02 13.77 4.12
CA THR A 337 23.39 12.41 3.72
C THR A 337 24.92 12.19 3.87
N PHE A 338 25.40 11.01 3.44
CA PHE A 338 26.84 10.76 3.38
C PHE A 338 27.46 11.18 2.03
N THR A 339 28.77 11.37 2.00
CA THR A 339 29.52 11.63 0.76
C THR A 339 29.93 10.32 0.11
N ARG A 340 29.40 10.05 -1.09
CA ARG A 340 29.78 8.86 -1.87
C ARG A 340 31.23 8.96 -2.33
N GLN A 341 32.08 8.05 -1.88
CA GLN A 341 33.47 7.98 -2.34
C GLN A 341 33.56 7.58 -3.82
N LYS A 342 32.57 6.85 -4.32
CA LYS A 342 32.45 6.47 -5.73
C LYS A 342 31.00 6.65 -6.17
N LYS A 343 30.79 7.41 -7.23
CA LYS A 343 29.51 7.50 -7.94
C LYS A 343 29.55 6.56 -9.12
N ILE A 344 28.52 5.77 -9.31
CA ILE A 344 28.41 4.84 -10.44
C ILE A 344 27.87 5.59 -11.66
N GLY A 345 28.64 5.63 -12.72
CA GLY A 345 28.28 6.29 -13.98
C GLY A 345 27.43 5.40 -14.88
N ASN A 346 26.43 6.01 -15.56
CA ASN A 346 25.55 5.31 -16.52
C ASN A 346 24.94 4.00 -15.95
N LEU A 347 24.56 4.02 -14.66
CA LEU A 347 23.89 2.90 -14.00
C LEU A 347 22.43 2.85 -14.47
N TYR A 348 21.98 1.70 -14.95
CA TYR A 348 20.57 1.47 -15.23
C TYR A 348 19.90 0.88 -13.98
N PHE A 349 18.90 1.57 -13.41
CA PHE A 349 18.29 1.15 -12.16
C PHE A 349 16.80 0.87 -12.35
N THR A 350 16.39 -0.33 -11.97
CA THR A 350 14.98 -0.77 -12.00
C THR A 350 14.52 -1.11 -10.59
N THR A 351 13.35 -0.63 -10.23
CA THR A 351 12.67 -1.00 -8.97
C THR A 351 11.46 -1.88 -9.27
N MET A 352 11.15 -2.81 -8.37
CA MET A 352 9.98 -3.68 -8.55
C MET A 352 8.68 -2.87 -8.60
N THR A 353 8.52 -1.94 -7.66
CA THR A 353 7.39 -1.01 -7.56
C THR A 353 7.89 0.43 -7.52
N ARG A 354 7.04 1.42 -7.56
CA ARG A 354 7.43 2.83 -7.46
C ARG A 354 7.76 3.18 -6.01
N TYR A 355 9.04 3.26 -5.67
CA TYR A 355 9.47 3.57 -4.30
C TYR A 355 9.22 5.02 -3.89
N GLU A 356 9.33 5.96 -4.82
CA GLU A 356 9.00 7.37 -4.61
C GLU A 356 8.76 8.02 -6.00
N GLU A 357 7.97 9.09 -6.03
CA GLU A 357 7.81 9.88 -7.25
C GLU A 357 9.13 10.59 -7.62
N ASN A 358 9.31 10.82 -8.90
CA ASN A 358 10.48 11.53 -9.47
C ASN A 358 11.85 10.86 -9.28
N LEU A 359 11.93 9.63 -8.76
CA LEU A 359 13.19 8.89 -8.83
C LEU A 359 13.54 8.54 -10.28
N PRO A 360 14.80 8.76 -10.71
CA PRO A 360 15.23 8.45 -12.07
C PRO A 360 15.49 6.94 -12.24
N VAL A 361 14.43 6.14 -12.16
CA VAL A 361 14.47 4.68 -12.25
C VAL A 361 13.36 4.16 -13.16
N ASP A 362 13.56 2.99 -13.76
CA ASP A 362 12.46 2.24 -14.35
C ASP A 362 11.70 1.48 -13.27
N VAL A 363 10.37 1.40 -13.42
CA VAL A 363 9.47 0.75 -12.46
C VAL A 363 8.81 -0.45 -13.14
N ALA A 364 9.06 -1.66 -12.63
CA ALA A 364 8.53 -2.89 -13.21
C ALA A 364 7.00 -3.00 -13.04
N PHE A 365 6.51 -2.67 -11.86
CA PHE A 365 5.08 -2.68 -11.54
C PHE A 365 4.66 -1.31 -11.00
N PRO A 366 4.39 -0.34 -11.89
CA PRO A 366 3.94 0.99 -11.49
C PRO A 366 2.58 0.91 -10.77
N PRO A 367 2.24 1.90 -9.92
CA PRO A 367 0.94 1.95 -9.27
C PRO A 367 -0.22 1.80 -10.26
N GLN A 368 -1.22 1.04 -9.88
CA GLN A 368 -2.45 0.90 -10.65
C GLN A 368 -3.41 2.00 -10.24
N PHE A 369 -3.71 2.90 -11.17
CA PHE A 369 -4.76 3.89 -10.95
C PHE A 369 -6.09 3.39 -11.50
N VAL A 370 -7.12 3.50 -10.70
CA VAL A 370 -8.49 3.23 -11.13
C VAL A 370 -8.91 4.35 -12.10
N ARG A 371 -8.97 4.03 -13.39
CA ARG A 371 -9.25 5.02 -14.45
C ARG A 371 -10.65 5.63 -14.35
N ASN A 372 -11.63 4.83 -13.95
CA ASN A 372 -13.04 5.22 -13.88
C ASN A 372 -13.65 4.78 -12.55
N PRO A 373 -13.27 5.38 -11.43
CA PRO A 373 -13.96 5.11 -10.17
C PRO A 373 -15.43 5.54 -10.27
N ILE A 374 -16.29 4.90 -9.47
CA ILE A 374 -17.75 5.13 -9.47
C ILE A 374 -18.09 6.62 -9.35
N CYS A 375 -17.31 7.36 -8.59
CA CYS A 375 -17.46 8.79 -8.35
C CYS A 375 -17.29 9.63 -9.63
N LYS A 376 -16.32 9.28 -10.47
CA LYS A 376 -16.12 9.86 -11.79
C LYS A 376 -17.29 9.55 -12.72
N VAL A 377 -17.80 8.32 -12.65
CA VAL A 377 -18.96 7.91 -13.43
C VAL A 377 -20.18 8.74 -13.05
N PHE A 378 -20.46 8.92 -11.75
CA PHE A 378 -21.56 9.79 -11.31
C PHE A 378 -21.42 11.21 -11.85
N SER A 379 -20.21 11.77 -11.77
CA SER A 379 -19.92 13.09 -12.34
C SER A 379 -20.17 13.17 -13.86
N GLN A 380 -19.76 12.14 -14.61
CA GLN A 380 -19.99 12.07 -16.06
C GLN A 380 -21.48 12.04 -16.44
N TYR A 381 -22.33 11.47 -15.57
CA TYR A 381 -23.78 11.49 -15.73
C TYR A 381 -24.45 12.74 -15.13
N GLY A 382 -23.68 13.71 -14.66
CA GLY A 382 -24.20 14.93 -14.06
C GLY A 382 -24.94 14.73 -12.75
N LEU A 383 -24.63 13.66 -12.02
CA LEU A 383 -25.23 13.36 -10.71
C LEU A 383 -24.51 14.16 -9.61
N ARG A 384 -25.30 14.72 -8.69
CA ARG A 384 -24.81 15.35 -7.47
C ARG A 384 -24.56 14.31 -6.42
N GLN A 385 -23.36 14.29 -5.87
CA GLN A 385 -22.92 13.24 -4.95
C GLN A 385 -22.34 13.82 -3.66
N LEU A 386 -22.71 13.25 -2.54
CA LEU A 386 -22.19 13.57 -1.22
C LEU A 386 -21.28 12.45 -0.72
N ARG A 387 -20.13 12.81 -0.17
CA ARG A 387 -19.25 11.96 0.66
C ARG A 387 -19.42 12.37 2.11
N ILE A 388 -19.68 11.41 2.99
CA ILE A 388 -19.81 11.71 4.42
C ILE A 388 -19.16 10.62 5.27
N SER A 389 -18.37 11.05 6.24
CA SER A 389 -17.74 10.23 7.27
C SER A 389 -17.30 11.10 8.44
N GLU A 390 -16.81 10.48 9.48
CA GLU A 390 -16.03 11.21 10.48
C GLU A 390 -14.55 11.33 10.08
N THR A 391 -13.80 12.20 10.80
CA THR A 391 -12.40 12.54 10.46
C THR A 391 -11.51 11.31 10.33
N GLU A 392 -11.66 10.28 11.16
CA GLU A 392 -10.85 9.06 11.13
C GLU A 392 -10.99 8.28 9.81
N LYS A 393 -12.13 8.41 9.14
CA LYS A 393 -12.43 7.67 7.90
C LYS A 393 -12.59 8.58 6.66
N GLU A 394 -12.17 9.86 6.74
CA GLU A 394 -12.26 10.81 5.63
C GLU A 394 -11.63 10.28 4.34
N ARG A 395 -10.40 9.78 4.42
CA ARG A 395 -9.66 9.33 3.24
C ARG A 395 -10.29 8.15 2.54
N PHE A 396 -11.03 7.33 3.26
CA PHE A 396 -11.67 6.14 2.70
C PHE A 396 -12.81 6.50 1.78
N VAL A 397 -13.67 7.44 2.16
CA VAL A 397 -14.77 7.92 1.31
C VAL A 397 -14.33 8.95 0.26
N THR A 398 -13.10 9.45 0.32
CA THR A 398 -12.52 10.42 -0.62
C THR A 398 -11.44 9.80 -1.50
N TYR A 399 -10.22 9.70 -1.03
CA TYR A 399 -9.06 9.26 -1.78
C TYR A 399 -9.19 7.81 -2.31
N TYR A 400 -9.51 6.85 -1.42
CA TYR A 400 -9.63 5.44 -1.82
C TYR A 400 -10.86 5.21 -2.70
N MET A 401 -12.01 5.79 -2.35
CA MET A 401 -13.22 5.71 -3.16
C MET A 401 -13.03 6.36 -4.55
N ASN A 402 -12.15 7.36 -4.67
CA ASN A 402 -11.78 8.00 -5.94
C ASN A 402 -10.63 7.27 -6.66
N GLY A 403 -10.35 6.01 -6.31
CA GLY A 403 -9.36 5.18 -6.99
C GLY A 403 -7.92 5.58 -6.72
N GLN A 404 -7.60 5.98 -5.50
CA GLN A 404 -6.32 6.49 -5.02
C GLN A 404 -5.90 7.80 -5.72
N GLN A 405 -6.85 8.68 -5.98
CA GLN A 405 -6.61 9.98 -6.59
C GLN A 405 -7.08 11.11 -5.69
N GLU A 406 -6.21 12.12 -5.46
CA GLU A 406 -6.54 13.36 -4.76
C GLU A 406 -7.31 14.30 -5.71
N VAL A 407 -8.52 13.90 -6.05
CA VAL A 407 -9.39 14.66 -6.96
C VAL A 407 -10.79 14.79 -6.37
N MET A 408 -11.39 15.94 -6.55
CA MET A 408 -12.81 16.14 -6.31
C MET A 408 -13.50 16.26 -7.67
N TYR A 409 -14.38 15.31 -7.97
CA TYR A 409 -15.09 15.29 -9.24
C TYR A 409 -16.21 16.34 -9.27
N PRO A 410 -16.51 16.95 -10.45
CA PRO A 410 -17.64 17.86 -10.56
C PRO A 410 -18.94 17.25 -10.02
N GLY A 411 -19.66 18.01 -9.18
CA GLY A 411 -20.86 17.53 -8.48
C GLY A 411 -20.61 16.73 -7.19
N GLU A 412 -19.35 16.61 -6.76
CA GLU A 412 -18.97 15.97 -5.49
C GLU A 412 -18.88 17.00 -4.36
N ASP A 413 -19.61 16.78 -3.28
CA ASP A 413 -19.46 17.50 -2.01
C ASP A 413 -18.96 16.54 -0.93
N ARG A 414 -18.25 17.10 0.06
CA ARG A 414 -17.69 16.35 1.20
C ARG A 414 -18.17 16.99 2.51
N VAL A 415 -18.70 16.17 3.40
CA VAL A 415 -19.05 16.55 4.77
C VAL A 415 -18.27 15.64 5.71
N ILE A 416 -17.30 16.22 6.39
CA ILE A 416 -16.48 15.49 7.37
C ILE A 416 -16.87 15.95 8.75
N VAL A 417 -17.50 15.03 9.48
CA VAL A 417 -17.92 15.25 10.88
C VAL A 417 -16.69 15.05 11.77
N PRO A 418 -16.35 16.01 12.65
CA PRO A 418 -15.23 15.83 13.55
C PRO A 418 -15.36 14.57 14.41
N SER A 419 -14.33 13.73 14.45
CA SER A 419 -14.28 12.60 15.37
C SER A 419 -14.19 13.10 16.82
N LYS A 420 -14.92 12.46 17.73
CA LYS A 420 -14.89 12.79 19.15
C LYS A 420 -13.53 12.40 19.74
N GLY A 421 -12.85 13.34 20.40
CA GLY A 421 -11.55 13.10 21.01
C GLY A 421 -11.66 12.14 22.20
N ALA A 422 -11.05 10.96 22.10
CA ALA A 422 -10.94 10.00 23.19
C ALA A 422 -9.52 9.39 23.20
N LYS A 423 -9.08 8.88 24.36
CA LYS A 423 -7.84 8.10 24.44
C LYS A 423 -8.00 6.73 23.79
N SER A 424 -9.21 6.18 23.82
CA SER A 424 -9.60 4.92 23.22
C SER A 424 -11.09 4.99 22.91
N TYR A 425 -11.53 4.47 21.78
CA TYR A 425 -12.91 4.60 21.30
C TYR A 425 -13.91 3.72 22.07
N ASP A 426 -13.46 2.76 22.85
CA ASP A 426 -14.33 2.01 23.80
C ASP A 426 -14.93 2.90 24.89
N GLN A 427 -14.37 4.10 25.14
CA GLN A 427 -14.92 5.09 26.05
C GLN A 427 -16.09 5.90 25.45
N ILE A 428 -16.20 5.93 24.12
CA ILE A 428 -17.24 6.65 23.38
C ILE A 428 -17.70 5.77 22.20
N PRO A 429 -18.41 4.64 22.45
CA PRO A 429 -18.75 3.67 21.40
C PRO A 429 -19.63 4.22 20.28
N GLU A 430 -20.44 5.25 20.56
CA GLU A 430 -21.25 5.92 19.54
C GLU A 430 -20.42 6.76 18.56
N MET A 431 -19.17 7.11 18.91
CA MET A 431 -18.31 7.98 18.09
C MET A 431 -19.10 9.17 17.51
N SER A 432 -19.01 9.46 16.22
CA SER A 432 -19.78 10.53 15.57
C SER A 432 -20.96 10.02 14.72
N THR A 433 -21.39 8.77 14.94
CA THR A 433 -22.43 8.12 14.13
C THR A 433 -23.75 8.87 14.11
N ARG A 434 -24.19 9.40 15.26
CA ARG A 434 -25.46 10.14 15.36
C ARG A 434 -25.40 11.44 14.57
N GLU A 435 -24.31 12.18 14.69
CA GLU A 435 -24.08 13.43 13.98
C GLU A 435 -24.00 13.20 12.45
N ILE A 436 -23.39 12.10 12.01
CA ILE A 436 -23.41 11.66 10.62
C ILE A 436 -24.86 11.38 10.16
N GLY A 437 -25.62 10.66 10.98
CA GLY A 437 -27.03 10.38 10.71
C GLY A 437 -27.86 11.67 10.54
N GLU A 438 -27.73 12.61 11.46
CA GLU A 438 -28.42 13.92 11.41
C GLU A 438 -28.07 14.69 10.13
N GLU A 439 -26.80 14.73 9.73
CA GLU A 439 -26.40 15.39 8.48
C GLU A 439 -26.95 14.70 7.24
N ILE A 440 -27.00 13.36 7.21
CA ILE A 440 -27.64 12.64 6.09
C ILE A 440 -29.13 12.95 6.04
N LEU A 441 -29.85 12.87 7.15
CA LEU A 441 -31.28 13.16 7.22
C LEU A 441 -31.61 14.57 6.70
N LYS A 442 -30.84 15.55 7.14
CA LYS A 442 -30.94 16.93 6.66
C LYS A 442 -30.75 17.04 5.14
N ARG A 443 -29.74 16.35 4.56
CA ARG A 443 -29.46 16.41 3.11
C ARG A 443 -30.50 15.66 2.29
N VAL A 444 -31.03 14.54 2.81
CA VAL A 444 -32.15 13.81 2.20
C VAL A 444 -33.41 14.68 2.20
N GLU A 445 -33.69 15.40 3.27
CA GLU A 445 -34.85 16.29 3.33
C GLU A 445 -34.76 17.42 2.31
N GLN A 446 -33.58 18.01 2.14
CA GLN A 446 -33.30 19.10 1.21
C GLN A 446 -33.30 18.69 -0.26
N ASP A 447 -33.34 17.39 -0.58
CA ASP A 447 -33.29 16.84 -1.95
C ASP A 447 -32.11 17.39 -2.80
N LEU A 448 -30.94 17.56 -2.14
CA LEU A 448 -29.77 18.18 -2.79
C LEU A 448 -28.97 17.21 -3.63
N TYR A 449 -28.92 15.92 -3.25
CA TYR A 449 -28.03 14.92 -3.82
C TYR A 449 -28.82 13.80 -4.51
N ASP A 450 -28.27 13.31 -5.58
CA ASP A 450 -28.77 12.12 -6.27
C ASP A 450 -28.15 10.86 -5.66
N VAL A 451 -26.89 10.96 -5.15
CA VAL A 451 -26.15 9.86 -4.51
C VAL A 451 -25.50 10.36 -3.21
N ILE A 452 -25.58 9.55 -2.16
CA ILE A 452 -24.88 9.77 -0.89
C ILE A 452 -24.06 8.53 -0.58
N ILE A 453 -22.76 8.69 -0.34
CA ILE A 453 -21.87 7.60 0.11
C ILE A 453 -21.38 7.96 1.51
N CYS A 454 -21.64 7.05 2.45
CA CYS A 454 -21.32 7.22 3.86
C CYS A 454 -20.48 6.06 4.36
N ASN A 455 -19.45 6.37 5.16
CA ASN A 455 -18.79 5.41 6.04
C ASN A 455 -19.24 5.68 7.49
N ILE A 456 -19.56 4.60 8.19
CA ILE A 456 -19.88 4.58 9.63
C ILE A 456 -18.79 3.77 10.33
N ALA A 457 -17.93 4.42 11.12
CA ALA A 457 -16.63 3.93 11.54
C ALA A 457 -16.64 2.99 12.76
N ASN A 458 -17.65 3.07 13.60
CA ASN A 458 -17.50 2.65 14.98
C ASN A 458 -17.48 1.12 15.20
N ALA A 459 -18.05 0.29 14.35
CA ALA A 459 -17.90 -1.17 14.50
C ALA A 459 -16.43 -1.61 14.34
N ASP A 460 -15.70 -1.00 13.40
CA ASP A 460 -14.28 -1.24 13.22
C ASP A 460 -13.43 -0.59 14.33
N MET A 461 -13.57 0.72 14.53
CA MET A 461 -12.71 1.48 15.43
C MET A 461 -12.87 1.06 16.91
N VAL A 462 -14.07 0.71 17.33
CA VAL A 462 -14.32 0.17 18.69
C VAL A 462 -13.91 -1.30 18.75
N GLY A 463 -14.16 -2.08 17.68
CA GLY A 463 -13.73 -3.47 17.57
C GLY A 463 -12.22 -3.65 17.78
N HIS A 464 -11.41 -2.76 17.23
CA HIS A 464 -9.95 -2.75 17.43
C HIS A 464 -9.50 -2.59 18.89
N THR A 465 -10.38 -2.15 19.79
CA THR A 465 -10.06 -2.08 21.23
C THR A 465 -10.16 -3.42 21.94
N GLY A 466 -10.78 -4.43 21.32
CA GLY A 466 -11.07 -5.74 21.93
C GLY A 466 -12.13 -5.68 23.04
N ASN A 467 -12.81 -4.53 23.23
CA ASN A 467 -13.84 -4.37 24.27
C ASN A 467 -15.20 -4.79 23.73
N LEU A 468 -15.59 -6.04 23.96
CA LEU A 468 -16.83 -6.64 23.47
C LEU A 468 -18.07 -5.81 23.86
N GLN A 469 -18.18 -5.32 25.11
CA GLN A 469 -19.35 -4.57 25.55
C GLN A 469 -19.47 -3.21 24.86
N ALA A 470 -18.35 -2.54 24.65
CA ALA A 470 -18.32 -1.28 23.91
C ALA A 470 -18.68 -1.51 22.42
N THR A 471 -18.19 -2.59 21.82
CA THR A 471 -18.49 -2.93 20.42
C THR A 471 -19.97 -3.31 20.24
N ILE A 472 -20.58 -4.02 21.20
CA ILE A 472 -22.03 -4.26 21.21
C ILE A 472 -22.80 -2.93 21.21
N GLN A 473 -22.43 -1.98 22.07
CA GLN A 473 -23.06 -0.66 22.10
C GLN A 473 -22.89 0.11 20.78
N ALA A 474 -21.70 0.03 20.18
CA ALA A 474 -21.44 0.59 18.86
C ALA A 474 -22.39 0.02 17.79
N CYS A 475 -22.55 -1.30 17.75
CA CYS A 475 -23.45 -1.98 16.82
C CYS A 475 -24.93 -1.56 17.02
N GLU A 476 -25.38 -1.37 18.26
CA GLU A 476 -26.74 -0.92 18.57
C GLU A 476 -26.99 0.53 18.10
N VAL A 477 -26.01 1.42 18.24
CA VAL A 477 -26.09 2.81 17.74
C VAL A 477 -26.10 2.84 16.21
N ILE A 478 -25.29 2.02 15.57
CA ILE A 478 -25.30 1.85 14.10
C ILE A 478 -26.69 1.42 13.62
N ASP A 479 -27.25 0.38 14.21
CA ASP A 479 -28.58 -0.14 13.83
C ASP A 479 -29.66 0.94 13.88
N GLN A 480 -29.67 1.73 14.96
CA GLN A 480 -30.60 2.83 15.15
C GLN A 480 -30.47 3.88 14.03
N THR A 481 -29.23 4.35 13.80
CA THR A 481 -28.95 5.39 12.81
C THR A 481 -29.26 4.90 11.38
N VAL A 482 -28.88 3.67 11.04
CA VAL A 482 -29.22 3.03 9.75
C VAL A 482 -30.75 2.93 9.58
N GLY A 483 -31.47 2.59 10.64
CA GLY A 483 -32.92 2.55 10.64
C GLY A 483 -33.58 3.89 10.33
N GLU A 484 -33.09 4.98 10.94
CA GLU A 484 -33.57 6.36 10.73
C GLU A 484 -33.28 6.82 9.29
N ILE A 485 -32.05 6.63 8.81
CA ILE A 485 -31.65 6.99 7.44
C ILE A 485 -32.50 6.23 6.42
N THR A 486 -32.62 4.92 6.56
CA THR A 486 -33.38 4.08 5.63
C THR A 486 -34.85 4.51 5.54
N LYS A 487 -35.46 4.80 6.68
CA LYS A 487 -36.86 5.27 6.73
C LYS A 487 -37.03 6.61 5.99
N ALA A 488 -36.10 7.56 6.19
CA ALA A 488 -36.16 8.86 5.54
C ALA A 488 -35.96 8.76 4.02
N VAL A 489 -34.99 7.94 3.58
CA VAL A 489 -34.71 7.70 2.17
C VAL A 489 -35.90 7.04 1.47
N PHE A 490 -36.51 6.03 2.06
CA PHE A 490 -37.70 5.38 1.52
C PHE A 490 -38.91 6.32 1.47
N HIS A 491 -39.06 7.20 2.43
CA HIS A 491 -40.13 8.23 2.39
C HIS A 491 -39.99 9.17 1.17
N LYS A 492 -38.78 9.41 0.72
CA LYS A 492 -38.49 10.19 -0.50
C LYS A 492 -38.55 9.34 -1.79
N GLY A 493 -38.87 8.05 -1.70
CA GLY A 493 -38.88 7.13 -2.85
C GLY A 493 -37.46 6.75 -3.30
N GLY A 494 -36.48 6.93 -2.43
CA GLY A 494 -35.07 6.58 -2.67
C GLY A 494 -34.76 5.11 -2.43
N MET A 495 -33.47 4.77 -2.54
CA MET A 495 -32.93 3.42 -2.35
C MET A 495 -31.72 3.45 -1.42
N VAL A 496 -31.57 2.43 -0.58
CA VAL A 496 -30.42 2.27 0.32
C VAL A 496 -29.71 0.97 0.01
N PHE A 497 -28.39 1.04 -0.16
CA PHE A 497 -27.50 -0.10 -0.14
C PHE A 497 -26.72 -0.07 1.18
N ILE A 498 -26.70 -1.20 1.90
CA ILE A 498 -25.94 -1.37 3.13
C ILE A 498 -24.88 -2.44 2.85
N THR A 499 -23.64 -2.14 3.11
CA THR A 499 -22.51 -3.06 2.95
C THR A 499 -21.47 -2.84 4.05
N ALA A 500 -20.52 -3.74 4.16
CA ALA A 500 -19.27 -3.51 4.88
C ALA A 500 -18.11 -3.45 3.86
N ASP A 501 -16.99 -2.92 4.29
CA ASP A 501 -15.73 -2.92 3.54
C ASP A 501 -14.85 -4.11 3.94
N HIS A 502 -14.91 -4.55 5.19
CA HIS A 502 -14.30 -5.76 5.75
C HIS A 502 -15.04 -6.17 7.04
N GLY A 503 -14.59 -7.23 7.69
CA GLY A 503 -15.05 -7.68 9.00
C GLY A 503 -14.13 -7.23 10.13
N ASN A 504 -14.64 -7.16 11.35
CA ASN A 504 -13.91 -6.92 12.61
C ASN A 504 -14.82 -7.28 13.80
N ALA A 505 -15.99 -6.63 13.91
CA ALA A 505 -16.87 -6.72 15.08
C ALA A 505 -17.56 -8.08 15.26
N GLU A 506 -17.52 -8.95 14.26
CA GLU A 506 -18.06 -10.32 14.32
C GLU A 506 -17.09 -11.32 14.95
N GLU A 507 -15.84 -10.92 15.20
CA GLU A 507 -14.79 -11.81 15.73
C GLU A 507 -13.77 -11.02 16.59
N LEU A 508 -14.14 -10.80 17.88
CA LEU A 508 -13.37 -10.06 18.88
C LEU A 508 -12.63 -10.98 19.85
#